data_1c5236654ccbf79e7ecad7935ed074e0
#
_entry.id   1c5236654ccbf79e7ecad7935ed074e0
#
_cell.length_a   1.000
_cell.length_b   1.000
_cell.length_c   1.000
_cell.angle_alpha   90.00
_cell.angle_beta   90.00
_cell.angle_gamma   90.00
#
_symmetry.space_group_name_H-M   'P 1'
#
loop_
_entity.id
_entity.type
_entity.pdbx_description
1 polymer ?
#
loop_
_entity_poly.entity_id
_entity_poly.type
_entity_poly.pdbx_seq_one_letter_code
_entity_poly.pdbx_strand_id
1 'polypeptide(L)'
;MITSEYNFGEITNRMLQRVSSNVDKRQGSIIYDAVSPVGLELAKTYLMLQAIEKEAFPDTASIEYLKRHAMLKNLTLNAATYAIVRGEFNKKISEGTRFSLQN
;
A
#
# COMPACT_ATOMS: atom_id res chain seq x y z
N MET A 1 -1.60 7.40 12.37
CA MET A 1 -1.26 7.58 10.95
C MET A 1 0.07 8.30 10.83
N ILE A 2 0.96 7.82 9.99
CA ILE A 2 2.28 8.45 9.79
C ILE A 2 2.08 9.75 9.01
N THR A 3 2.59 10.85 9.55
CA THR A 3 2.42 12.20 9.02
C THR A 3 3.63 12.64 8.19
N SER A 4 3.53 13.83 7.57
CA SER A 4 4.64 14.46 6.85
C SER A 4 5.89 14.71 7.72
N GLU A 5 5.76 14.62 9.04
CA GLU A 5 6.88 14.76 9.98
C GLU A 5 7.94 13.66 9.85
N TYR A 6 7.62 12.57 9.18
CA TYR A 6 8.51 11.42 9.01
C TYR A 6 9.11 11.34 7.60
N ASN A 7 9.15 12.46 6.89
CA ASN A 7 9.87 12.53 5.62
C ASN A 7 11.38 12.71 5.84
N PHE A 8 12.16 12.52 4.78
CA PHE A 8 13.62 12.61 4.82
C PHE A 8 14.11 13.95 5.40
N GLY A 9 13.55 15.06 4.96
CA GLY A 9 13.99 16.39 5.40
C GLY A 9 13.78 16.63 6.88
N GLU A 10 12.57 16.31 7.37
CA GLU A 10 12.23 16.47 8.78
C GLU A 10 13.04 15.54 9.69
N ILE A 11 13.24 14.30 9.29
CA ILE A 11 14.04 13.33 10.03
C ILE A 11 15.49 13.80 10.11
N THR A 12 16.09 14.21 8.99
CA THR A 12 17.47 14.68 8.93
C THR A 12 17.63 15.94 9.80
N ASN A 13 16.72 16.89 9.74
CA ASN A 13 16.75 18.09 10.58
C ASN A 13 16.70 17.75 12.07
N ARG A 14 15.81 16.86 12.49
CA ARG A 14 15.75 16.44 13.90
C ARG A 14 17.03 15.76 14.36
N MET A 15 17.65 14.96 13.51
CA MET A 15 18.92 14.30 13.81
C MET A 15 20.04 15.32 13.98
N LEU A 16 20.13 16.31 13.09
CA LEU A 16 21.11 17.38 13.13
C LEU A 16 20.94 18.27 14.36
N GLN A 17 19.72 18.53 14.79
CA GLN A 17 19.45 19.30 16.02
C GLN A 17 19.99 18.63 17.28
N ARG A 18 20.16 17.31 17.28
CA ARG A 18 20.71 16.55 18.40
C ARG A 18 22.24 16.52 18.41
N VAL A 19 22.87 16.97 17.35
CA VAL A 19 24.33 17.09 17.24
C VAL A 19 24.76 18.39 17.91
N SER A 20 25.97 18.41 18.50
CA SER A 20 26.52 19.59 19.16
C SER A 20 26.55 20.81 18.24
N SER A 21 26.27 22.00 18.81
CA SER A 21 26.21 23.26 18.05
C SER A 21 27.56 23.75 17.52
N ASN A 22 28.67 23.23 18.04
CA ASN A 22 30.02 23.59 17.65
C ASN A 22 30.54 22.83 16.42
N VAL A 23 29.69 22.00 15.80
CA VAL A 23 30.01 21.20 14.61
C VAL A 23 29.28 21.77 13.40
N ASP A 24 29.98 21.82 12.25
CA ASP A 24 29.35 22.23 10.98
C ASP A 24 28.32 21.18 10.55
N LYS A 25 27.07 21.64 10.37
CA LYS A 25 25.92 20.81 10.01
C LYS A 25 25.37 21.14 8.63
N ARG A 26 26.04 22.00 7.87
CA ARG A 26 25.59 22.41 6.54
C ARG A 26 25.67 21.24 5.58
N GLN A 27 24.89 21.31 4.53
CA GLN A 27 24.95 20.35 3.43
C GLN A 27 26.36 20.26 2.88
N GLY A 28 26.89 19.05 2.72
CA GLY A 28 28.29 18.81 2.32
C GLY A 28 29.26 18.67 3.47
N SER A 29 28.87 18.95 4.73
CA SER A 29 29.72 18.69 5.90
C SER A 29 29.78 17.18 6.19
N ILE A 30 30.86 16.78 6.92
CA ILE A 30 31.05 15.37 7.32
C ILE A 30 29.82 14.85 8.11
N ILE A 31 29.34 15.66 9.05
CA ILE A 31 28.18 15.28 9.87
C ILE A 31 26.93 15.12 9.02
N TYR A 32 26.67 16.06 8.10
CA TYR A 32 25.52 15.96 7.22
C TYR A 32 25.62 14.74 6.29
N ASP A 33 26.81 14.48 5.74
CA ASP A 33 27.05 13.34 4.86
C ASP A 33 26.94 12.00 5.58
N ALA A 34 27.20 11.96 6.89
CA ALA A 34 27.03 10.79 7.71
C ALA A 34 25.55 10.56 8.11
N VAL A 35 24.81 11.64 8.39
CA VAL A 35 23.44 11.60 8.88
C VAL A 35 22.41 11.41 7.76
N SER A 36 22.64 12.05 6.61
CA SER A 36 21.63 12.05 5.55
C SER A 36 21.29 10.67 4.97
N PRO A 37 22.24 9.74 4.76
CA PRO A 37 21.87 8.38 4.34
C PRO A 37 21.03 7.64 5.39
N VAL A 38 21.31 7.83 6.67
CA VAL A 38 20.52 7.24 7.75
C VAL A 38 19.11 7.83 7.75
N GLY A 39 18.98 9.14 7.56
CA GLY A 39 17.68 9.82 7.44
C GLY A 39 16.87 9.27 6.27
N LEU A 40 17.50 8.98 5.15
CA LEU A 40 16.84 8.38 4.00
C LEU A 40 16.33 6.96 4.30
N GLU A 41 17.13 6.13 4.93
CA GLU A 41 16.72 4.77 5.32
C GLU A 41 15.58 4.79 6.34
N LEU A 42 15.63 5.73 7.29
CA LEU A 42 14.53 5.91 8.25
C LEU A 42 13.25 6.35 7.55
N ALA A 43 13.32 7.26 6.59
CA ALA A 43 12.15 7.70 5.81
C ALA A 43 11.52 6.53 5.06
N LYS A 44 12.33 5.67 4.42
CA LYS A 44 11.85 4.45 3.77
C LYS A 44 11.19 3.50 4.78
N THR A 45 11.77 3.35 5.96
CA THR A 45 11.22 2.51 7.03
C THR A 45 9.85 3.01 7.48
N TYR A 46 9.67 4.31 7.64
CA TYR A 46 8.37 4.89 7.98
C TYR A 46 7.32 4.65 6.89
N LEU A 47 7.71 4.71 5.60
CA LEU A 47 6.81 4.35 4.50
C LEU A 47 6.40 2.88 4.56
N MET A 48 7.32 1.99 4.92
CA MET A 48 7.01 0.56 5.11
C MET A 48 6.06 0.34 6.29
N LEU A 49 6.25 1.06 7.39
CA LEU A 49 5.33 1.02 8.53
C LEU A 49 3.93 1.50 8.16
N GLN A 50 3.84 2.54 7.35
CA GLN A 50 2.56 3.03 6.85
C GLN A 50 1.86 2.00 5.95
N ALA A 51 2.63 1.30 5.11
CA ALA A 51 2.10 0.22 4.29
C ALA A 51 1.58 -0.93 5.14
N ILE A 52 2.31 -1.33 6.19
CA ILE A 52 1.89 -2.36 7.15
C ILE A 52 0.62 -1.93 7.88
N GLU A 53 0.55 -0.69 8.34
CA GLU A 53 -0.65 -0.14 9.00
C GLU A 53 -1.87 -0.24 8.08
N LYS A 54 -1.70 0.13 6.81
CA LYS A 54 -2.77 0.03 5.82
C LYS A 54 -3.29 -1.40 5.65
N GLU A 55 -2.39 -2.39 5.66
CA GLU A 55 -2.74 -3.80 5.51
C GLU A 55 -3.29 -4.42 6.80
N ALA A 56 -3.04 -3.80 7.95
CA ALA A 56 -3.48 -4.29 9.25
C ALA A 56 -4.99 -4.16 9.47
N PHE A 57 -5.65 -3.23 8.79
CA PHE A 57 -7.09 -2.98 8.94
C PHE A 57 -7.86 -3.47 7.71
N PRO A 58 -8.97 -4.21 7.91
CA PRO A 58 -9.73 -4.80 6.80
C PRO A 58 -10.29 -3.79 5.79
N ASP A 59 -10.60 -2.56 6.21
CA ASP A 59 -11.15 -1.52 5.35
C ASP A 59 -10.13 -0.94 4.37
N THR A 60 -8.84 -1.03 4.68
CA THR A 60 -7.74 -0.52 3.83
C THR A 60 -6.85 -1.63 3.27
N ALA A 61 -7.05 -2.87 3.70
CA ALA A 61 -6.24 -4.02 3.29
C ALA A 61 -6.44 -4.36 1.81
N SER A 62 -5.35 -4.80 1.16
CA SER A 62 -5.43 -5.41 -0.17
C SER A 62 -6.19 -6.75 -0.10
N ILE A 63 -6.64 -7.24 -1.26
CA ILE A 63 -7.40 -8.50 -1.34
C ILE A 63 -6.62 -9.67 -0.73
N GLU A 64 -5.31 -9.72 -0.95
CA GLU A 64 -4.47 -10.79 -0.39
C GLU A 64 -4.49 -10.78 1.14
N TYR A 65 -4.28 -9.62 1.76
CA TYR A 65 -4.31 -9.48 3.21
C TYR A 65 -5.72 -9.61 3.78
N LEU A 66 -6.72 -9.16 3.01
CA LEU A 66 -8.12 -9.31 3.40
C LEU A 66 -8.51 -10.80 3.51
N LYS A 67 -8.02 -11.64 2.60
CA LYS A 67 -8.17 -13.10 2.70
C LYS A 67 -7.58 -13.65 4.00
N ARG A 68 -6.41 -13.15 4.41
CA ARG A 68 -5.79 -13.54 5.67
C ARG A 68 -6.63 -13.12 6.88
N HIS A 69 -7.19 -11.91 6.86
CA HIS A 69 -8.12 -11.45 7.90
C HIS A 69 -9.37 -12.32 7.98
N ALA A 70 -9.91 -12.71 6.82
CA ALA A 70 -11.08 -13.59 6.75
C ALA A 70 -10.79 -14.98 7.36
N MET A 71 -9.60 -15.52 7.15
CA MET A 71 -9.19 -16.81 7.72
C MET A 71 -9.23 -16.81 9.25
N LEU A 72 -8.98 -15.68 9.89
CA LEU A 72 -9.08 -15.55 11.36
C LEU A 72 -10.51 -15.78 11.86
N LYS A 73 -11.50 -15.60 10.99
CA LYS A 73 -12.93 -15.84 11.27
C LYS A 73 -13.44 -17.11 10.60
N ASN A 74 -12.54 -17.97 10.14
CA ASN A 74 -12.89 -19.21 9.39
C ASN A 74 -13.73 -18.93 8.13
N LEU A 75 -13.51 -17.78 7.50
CA LEU A 75 -14.14 -17.41 6.25
C LEU A 75 -13.18 -17.62 5.09
N THR A 76 -13.71 -18.06 3.96
CA THR A 76 -12.95 -18.20 2.72
C THR A 76 -13.61 -17.39 1.61
N LEU A 77 -12.79 -16.87 0.70
CA LEU A 77 -13.30 -16.14 -0.45
C LEU A 77 -13.97 -17.11 -1.42
N ASN A 78 -15.20 -16.81 -1.80
CA ASN A 78 -15.88 -17.56 -2.85
C ASN A 78 -15.21 -17.31 -4.20
N ALA A 79 -14.99 -18.39 -4.96
CA ALA A 79 -14.46 -18.26 -6.31
C ALA A 79 -15.47 -17.53 -7.22
N ALA A 80 -14.95 -16.85 -8.22
CA ALA A 80 -15.79 -16.22 -9.23
C ALA A 80 -16.60 -17.29 -9.98
N THR A 81 -17.86 -17.01 -10.22
CA THR A 81 -18.77 -17.86 -11.01
C THR A 81 -19.26 -17.09 -12.22
N TYR A 82 -19.76 -17.82 -13.20
CA TYR A 82 -20.35 -17.20 -14.36
C TYR A 82 -21.69 -16.52 -14.01
N ALA A 83 -21.94 -15.37 -14.59
CA ALA A 83 -23.23 -14.72 -14.49
C ALA A 83 -24.26 -15.49 -15.32
N ILE A 84 -25.45 -15.61 -14.77
CA ILE A 84 -26.59 -16.20 -15.48
C ILE A 84 -27.61 -15.09 -15.70
N VAL A 85 -27.99 -14.90 -16.96
CA VAL A 85 -28.97 -13.89 -17.32
C VAL A 85 -30.06 -14.53 -18.19
N ARG A 86 -31.25 -13.96 -18.15
CA ARG A 86 -32.37 -14.36 -18.99
C ARG A 86 -32.33 -13.52 -20.26
N GLY A 87 -32.31 -14.18 -21.41
CA GLY A 87 -32.39 -13.52 -22.71
C GLY A 87 -33.73 -13.84 -23.40
N GLU A 88 -34.27 -12.86 -24.12
CA GLU A 88 -35.44 -13.05 -24.99
C GLU A 88 -34.99 -12.85 -26.44
N PHE A 89 -35.37 -13.78 -27.31
CA PHE A 89 -34.97 -13.78 -28.69
C PHE A 89 -36.21 -13.80 -29.60
N ASN A 90 -36.09 -13.14 -30.74
CA ASN A 90 -37.16 -13.10 -31.73
C ASN A 90 -37.21 -14.33 -32.66
N LYS A 91 -36.28 -15.28 -32.49
CA LYS A 91 -36.18 -16.52 -33.22
C LYS A 91 -35.89 -17.67 -32.28
N LYS A 92 -36.24 -18.89 -32.73
CA LYS A 92 -35.87 -20.09 -32.00
C LYS A 92 -34.35 -20.27 -32.06
N ILE A 93 -33.72 -20.42 -30.90
CA ILE A 93 -32.29 -20.60 -30.74
C ILE A 93 -32.02 -21.95 -30.10
N SER A 94 -31.07 -22.69 -30.67
CA SER A 94 -30.70 -24.00 -30.15
C SER A 94 -29.88 -23.87 -28.87
N GLU A 95 -30.01 -24.84 -28.01
CA GLU A 95 -29.23 -24.93 -26.77
C GLU A 95 -27.75 -25.00 -27.09
N GLY A 96 -26.92 -24.29 -26.30
CA GLY A 96 -25.49 -24.21 -26.50
C GLY A 96 -25.02 -23.14 -27.45
N THR A 97 -25.90 -22.35 -28.03
CA THR A 97 -25.53 -21.22 -28.90
C THR A 97 -24.79 -20.16 -28.11
N ARG A 98 -23.65 -19.70 -28.62
CA ARG A 98 -22.85 -18.63 -27.99
C ARG A 98 -23.24 -17.27 -28.51
N PHE A 99 -23.32 -16.31 -27.60
CA PHE A 99 -23.60 -14.91 -27.91
C PHE A 99 -22.49 -14.03 -27.36
N SER A 100 -22.17 -12.97 -28.09
CA SER A 100 -21.27 -11.92 -27.63
C SER A 100 -21.90 -10.57 -27.85
N LEU A 101 -21.73 -9.67 -26.90
CA LEU A 101 -22.07 -8.27 -27.09
C LEU A 101 -20.89 -7.57 -27.76
N GLN A 102 -21.13 -6.89 -28.86
CA GLN A 102 -20.16 -6.01 -29.46
C GLN A 102 -20.26 -4.64 -28.76
N ASN A 103 -19.15 -4.18 -28.23
CA ASN A 103 -19.06 -2.83 -27.69
C ASN A 103 -18.57 -1.86 -28.76
#